data_4d7d76ee5de219b7b0678f34671d81ed
#
_entry.id   4d7d76ee5de219b7b0678f34671d81ed
#
_cell.length_a   1.000
_cell.length_b   1.000
_cell.length_c   1.000
_cell.angle_alpha   90.00
_cell.angle_beta   90.00
_cell.angle_gamma   90.00
#
_symmetry.space_group_name_H-M   'P 1'
#
loop_
_entity.id
_entity.type
_entity.pdbx_description
1 polymer ?
#
loop_
_entity_poly.entity_id
_entity_poly.type
_entity_poly.pdbx_seq_one_letter_code
_entity_poly.pdbx_strand_id
1 'polypeptide(L)'
;MKIGIITSWNENFTLFKFLNKFNHEYFIYYDQINWPYWDKNFEYSKQKIIDWIEFLKAKWVEKIIVGPIYELALLKEKEYSDLILPLFTEYLKNYCFQKSLVGKIGLAWDFADIQVWQELIENISKSYKLNDNQKNIKKFNFPFCFWTKEVPMWKYYLTTLSYSHFMANKSVKFDLRYFKDCWIDTLIPLNYEYFNYQRVITKYFNYKRQRFHKLEDIEKIFAWLNLKENKDYFVTIFANWHTEFLTRDKKLMRFLQKGKQFEVNFQTK
;
A
#
# COMPACT_ATOMS: atom_id res chain seq x y z
N MET A 1 0.77 -11.19 -18.50
CA MET A 1 0.64 -11.79 -17.16
C MET A 1 -0.67 -11.32 -16.56
N LYS A 2 -1.34 -12.18 -15.82
CA LYS A 2 -2.57 -11.89 -15.09
C LYS A 2 -2.24 -11.54 -13.64
N ILE A 3 -2.57 -10.32 -13.23
CA ILE A 3 -2.26 -9.78 -11.90
C ILE A 3 -3.54 -9.49 -11.13
N GLY A 4 -3.72 -10.13 -9.99
CA GLY A 4 -4.79 -9.84 -9.04
C GLY A 4 -4.44 -8.63 -8.16
N ILE A 5 -5.43 -7.84 -7.79
CA ILE A 5 -5.28 -6.76 -6.81
C ILE A 5 -6.41 -6.88 -5.79
N ILE A 6 -6.04 -7.14 -4.54
CA ILE A 6 -6.96 -7.27 -3.41
C ILE A 6 -6.49 -6.30 -2.33
N THR A 7 -6.98 -5.08 -2.38
CA THR A 7 -6.70 -4.05 -1.38
C THR A 7 -7.98 -3.30 -1.02
N SER A 8 -7.86 -2.26 -0.24
CA SER A 8 -8.98 -1.36 -0.04
C SER A 8 -9.37 -0.66 -1.33
N TRP A 9 -10.61 -0.19 -1.40
CA TRP A 9 -11.13 0.50 -2.58
C TRP A 9 -10.22 1.65 -3.05
N ASN A 10 -9.85 2.54 -2.14
CA ASN A 10 -9.01 3.68 -2.49
C ASN A 10 -7.55 3.27 -2.75
N GLU A 11 -7.06 2.21 -2.08
CA GLU A 11 -5.74 1.64 -2.38
C GLU A 11 -5.68 1.07 -3.78
N ASN A 12 -6.72 0.33 -4.20
CA ASN A 12 -6.83 -0.19 -5.55
C ASN A 12 -6.61 0.92 -6.59
N PHE A 13 -7.26 2.08 -6.41
CA PHE A 13 -7.09 3.20 -7.33
C PHE A 13 -5.72 3.84 -7.24
N THR A 14 -5.22 4.01 -6.02
CA THR A 14 -3.93 4.63 -5.80
C THR A 14 -2.83 3.81 -6.46
N LEU A 15 -2.86 2.50 -6.29
CA LEU A 15 -1.94 1.58 -6.95
C LEU A 15 -2.14 1.57 -8.46
N PHE A 16 -3.37 1.40 -8.92
CA PHE A 16 -3.64 1.24 -10.34
C PHE A 16 -3.23 2.46 -11.18
N LYS A 17 -3.24 3.68 -10.63
CA LYS A 17 -2.70 4.87 -11.31
C LYS A 17 -1.24 4.70 -11.76
N PHE A 18 -0.49 3.86 -11.10
CA PHE A 18 0.92 3.59 -11.41
C PHE A 18 1.08 2.30 -12.18
N LEU A 19 0.30 1.28 -11.84
CA LEU A 19 0.38 -0.03 -12.47
C LEU A 19 -0.17 -0.05 -13.90
N ASN A 20 -1.12 0.84 -14.23
CA ASN A 20 -1.70 0.94 -15.57
C ASN A 20 -0.72 1.37 -16.68
N LYS A 21 0.49 1.77 -16.32
CA LYS A 21 1.58 2.03 -17.26
C LYS A 21 2.20 0.73 -17.79
N PHE A 22 1.99 -0.38 -17.09
CA PHE A 22 2.48 -1.70 -17.44
C PHE A 22 1.34 -2.48 -18.08
N ASN A 23 1.57 -2.97 -19.28
CA ASN A 23 0.56 -3.64 -20.10
C ASN A 23 0.32 -5.07 -19.62
N HIS A 24 -0.43 -5.22 -18.55
CA HIS A 24 -0.86 -6.51 -17.99
C HIS A 24 -2.37 -6.64 -17.95
N GLU A 25 -2.85 -7.84 -17.74
CA GLU A 25 -4.25 -8.12 -17.46
C GLU A 25 -4.47 -8.02 -15.95
N TYR A 26 -5.27 -7.05 -15.51
CA TYR A 26 -5.51 -6.78 -14.09
C TYR A 26 -6.88 -7.28 -13.66
N PHE A 27 -6.90 -8.02 -12.57
CA PHE A 27 -8.10 -8.52 -11.91
C PHE A 27 -8.23 -7.84 -10.55
N ILE A 28 -9.10 -6.85 -10.43
CA ILE A 28 -9.31 -6.11 -9.20
C ILE A 28 -10.50 -6.72 -8.46
N TYR A 29 -10.26 -7.21 -7.25
CA TYR A 29 -11.35 -7.65 -6.40
C TYR A 29 -11.76 -6.54 -5.42
N TYR A 30 -13.06 -6.27 -5.37
CA TYR A 30 -13.64 -5.26 -4.52
C TYR A 30 -14.64 -5.89 -3.54
N ASP A 31 -14.22 -6.02 -2.28
CA ASP A 31 -15.04 -6.57 -1.21
C ASP A 31 -15.83 -5.47 -0.50
N GLN A 32 -17.03 -5.20 -0.97
CA GLN A 32 -17.92 -4.21 -0.36
C GLN A 32 -18.59 -4.72 0.91
N ILE A 33 -18.89 -6.02 0.97
CA ILE A 33 -19.66 -6.61 2.09
C ILE A 33 -18.85 -6.57 3.39
N ASN A 34 -17.56 -6.90 3.29
CA ASN A 34 -16.68 -6.96 4.45
C ASN A 34 -15.90 -5.66 4.68
N TRP A 35 -16.02 -4.68 3.79
CA TRP A 35 -15.41 -3.37 3.94
C TRP A 35 -16.13 -2.55 5.04
N PRO A 36 -15.41 -1.77 5.86
CA PRO A 36 -13.96 -1.60 5.87
C PRO A 36 -13.22 -2.65 6.71
N TYR A 37 -12.04 -3.07 6.25
CA TYR A 37 -11.22 -4.05 6.97
C TYR A 37 -10.54 -3.48 8.21
N TRP A 38 -10.29 -2.17 8.29
CA TRP A 38 -9.59 -1.54 9.43
C TRP A 38 -10.40 -1.52 10.73
N ASP A 39 -11.72 -1.72 10.68
CA ASP A 39 -12.58 -1.86 11.87
C ASP A 39 -12.82 -3.31 12.27
N LYS A 40 -12.18 -4.25 11.57
CA LYS A 40 -12.27 -5.69 11.80
C LYS A 40 -11.00 -6.21 12.48
N ASN A 41 -11.15 -7.34 13.14
CA ASN A 41 -9.99 -8.10 13.63
C ASN A 41 -9.08 -8.50 12.46
N PHE A 42 -7.77 -8.46 12.70
CA PHE A 42 -6.75 -8.79 11.69
C PHE A 42 -6.94 -10.19 11.10
N GLU A 43 -7.16 -11.21 11.95
CA GLU A 43 -7.31 -12.59 11.50
C GLU A 43 -8.56 -12.78 10.65
N TYR A 44 -9.67 -12.14 11.01
CA TYR A 44 -10.88 -12.14 10.18
C TYR A 44 -10.62 -11.54 8.81
N SER A 45 -10.00 -10.38 8.77
CA SER A 45 -9.71 -9.68 7.52
C SER A 45 -8.71 -10.44 6.66
N LYS A 46 -7.69 -11.03 7.29
CA LYS A 46 -6.72 -11.90 6.63
C LYS A 46 -7.40 -13.11 5.99
N GLN A 47 -8.33 -13.78 6.72
CA GLN A 47 -9.08 -14.91 6.17
C GLN A 47 -9.90 -14.49 4.94
N LYS A 48 -10.54 -13.31 4.98
CA LYS A 48 -11.26 -12.79 3.81
C LYS A 48 -10.34 -12.52 2.62
N ILE A 49 -9.16 -11.99 2.85
CA ILE A 49 -8.15 -11.82 1.79
C ILE A 49 -7.76 -13.19 1.20
N ILE A 50 -7.58 -14.21 2.04
CA ILE A 50 -7.29 -15.57 1.58
C ILE A 50 -8.45 -16.12 0.72
N ASP A 51 -9.69 -15.98 1.16
CA ASP A 51 -10.87 -16.41 0.39
C ASP A 51 -10.85 -15.78 -1.04
N TRP A 52 -10.44 -14.50 -1.14
CA TRP A 52 -10.35 -13.80 -2.42
C TRP A 52 -9.11 -14.19 -3.24
N ILE A 53 -8.02 -14.54 -2.59
CA ILE A 53 -6.84 -15.12 -3.26
C ILE A 53 -7.24 -16.41 -3.95
N GLU A 54 -7.93 -17.32 -3.25
CA GLU A 54 -8.39 -18.58 -3.83
C GLU A 54 -9.37 -18.36 -4.99
N PHE A 55 -10.28 -17.38 -4.86
CA PHE A 55 -11.15 -16.99 -5.95
C PHE A 55 -10.36 -16.54 -7.19
N LEU A 56 -9.34 -15.67 -7.02
CA LEU A 56 -8.53 -15.18 -8.13
C LEU A 56 -7.63 -16.28 -8.74
N LYS A 57 -7.13 -17.22 -7.91
CA LYS A 57 -6.42 -18.42 -8.40
C LYS A 57 -7.28 -19.21 -9.37
N ALA A 58 -8.57 -19.40 -9.06
CA ALA A 58 -9.52 -20.06 -9.95
C ALA A 58 -9.74 -19.31 -11.29
N LYS A 59 -9.36 -18.04 -11.37
CA LYS A 59 -9.36 -17.21 -12.59
C LYS A 59 -8.01 -17.20 -13.32
N TRP A 60 -7.09 -18.10 -12.95
CA TRP A 60 -5.75 -18.23 -13.55
C TRP A 60 -4.88 -16.97 -13.36
N VAL A 61 -5.06 -16.27 -12.25
CA VAL A 61 -4.19 -15.16 -11.87
C VAL A 61 -2.81 -15.70 -11.46
N GLU A 62 -1.76 -15.12 -12.02
CA GLU A 62 -0.38 -15.59 -11.85
C GLU A 62 0.31 -14.96 -10.63
N LYS A 63 -0.01 -13.70 -10.35
CA LYS A 63 0.51 -12.94 -9.21
C LYS A 63 -0.57 -12.06 -8.59
N ILE A 64 -0.49 -11.85 -7.29
CA ILE A 64 -1.49 -11.05 -6.55
C ILE A 64 -0.80 -9.97 -5.72
N ILE A 65 -1.32 -8.74 -5.79
CA ILE A 65 -0.98 -7.63 -4.92
C ILE A 65 -2.08 -7.52 -3.86
N VAL A 66 -1.68 -7.52 -2.61
CA VAL A 66 -2.57 -7.34 -1.46
C VAL A 66 -2.18 -6.08 -0.68
N GLY A 67 -3.03 -5.65 0.27
CA GLY A 67 -2.70 -4.53 1.16
C GLY A 67 -1.41 -4.80 1.96
N PRO A 68 -0.65 -3.76 2.33
CA PRO A 68 0.69 -3.90 2.88
C PRO A 68 0.82 -4.87 4.06
N ILE A 69 -0.10 -4.80 5.04
CA ILE A 69 -0.05 -5.67 6.22
C ILE A 69 -0.28 -7.15 5.85
N TYR A 70 -1.18 -7.40 4.91
CA TYR A 70 -1.49 -8.75 4.45
C TYR A 70 -0.36 -9.33 3.60
N GLU A 71 0.31 -8.48 2.80
CA GLU A 71 1.53 -8.88 2.07
C GLU A 71 2.59 -9.40 3.04
N LEU A 72 2.92 -8.61 4.07
CA LEU A 72 3.93 -8.98 5.06
C LEU A 72 3.58 -10.27 5.83
N ALA A 73 2.30 -10.49 6.10
CA ALA A 73 1.83 -11.70 6.77
C ALA A 73 1.88 -12.94 5.85
N LEU A 74 1.31 -12.82 4.63
CA LEU A 74 1.15 -13.94 3.70
C LEU A 74 2.47 -14.39 3.07
N LEU A 75 3.47 -13.52 2.92
CA LEU A 75 4.80 -13.90 2.46
C LEU A 75 5.52 -14.87 3.39
N LYS A 76 5.11 -15.00 4.67
CA LYS A 76 5.62 -15.99 5.61
C LYS A 76 5.00 -17.36 5.41
N GLU A 77 3.88 -17.44 4.72
CA GLU A 77 3.13 -18.67 4.48
C GLU A 77 3.57 -19.28 3.15
N LYS A 78 4.17 -20.47 3.20
CA LYS A 78 4.69 -21.18 2.01
C LYS A 78 3.66 -21.33 0.89
N GLU A 79 2.39 -21.46 1.26
CA GLU A 79 1.29 -21.66 0.32
C GLU A 79 1.07 -20.44 -0.59
N TYR A 80 1.30 -19.23 -0.06
CA TYR A 80 0.99 -17.97 -0.77
C TYR A 80 2.24 -17.22 -1.20
N SER A 81 3.41 -17.54 -0.67
CA SER A 81 4.65 -16.79 -0.91
C SER A 81 5.01 -16.62 -2.38
N ASP A 82 4.76 -17.66 -3.19
CA ASP A 82 5.05 -17.61 -4.63
C ASP A 82 4.00 -16.85 -5.44
N LEU A 83 2.79 -16.72 -4.91
CA LEU A 83 1.68 -16.04 -5.55
C LEU A 83 1.66 -14.54 -5.23
N ILE A 84 1.99 -14.18 -3.98
CA ILE A 84 1.98 -12.78 -3.54
C ILE A 84 3.16 -12.04 -4.14
N LEU A 85 2.87 -10.88 -4.73
CA LEU A 85 3.89 -9.97 -5.24
C LEU A 85 4.46 -9.15 -4.07
N PRO A 86 5.77 -9.24 -3.75
CA PRO A 86 6.36 -8.60 -2.57
C PRO A 86 6.60 -7.10 -2.78
N LEU A 87 5.57 -6.36 -3.18
CA LEU A 87 5.67 -4.96 -3.60
C LEU A 87 6.02 -4.02 -2.44
N PHE A 88 5.34 -4.19 -1.32
CA PHE A 88 5.59 -3.37 -0.13
C PHE A 88 6.87 -3.79 0.59
N THR A 89 7.16 -5.07 0.66
CA THR A 89 8.41 -5.60 1.23
C THR A 89 9.63 -5.06 0.50
N GLU A 90 9.61 -5.05 -0.82
CA GLU A 90 10.71 -4.49 -1.63
C GLU A 90 10.76 -2.96 -1.52
N TYR A 91 9.61 -2.29 -1.37
CA TYR A 91 9.57 -0.87 -1.06
C TYR A 91 10.24 -0.56 0.30
N LEU A 92 9.97 -1.35 1.34
CA LEU A 92 10.62 -1.19 2.64
C LEU A 92 12.14 -1.35 2.52
N LYS A 93 12.61 -2.42 1.87
CA LYS A 93 14.04 -2.72 1.75
C LYS A 93 14.77 -1.69 0.90
N ASN A 94 14.31 -1.44 -0.30
CA ASN A 94 15.05 -0.68 -1.30
C ASN A 94 14.90 0.83 -1.16
N TYR A 95 13.81 1.31 -0.56
CA TYR A 95 13.55 2.75 -0.45
C TYR A 95 13.50 3.25 0.98
N CYS A 96 12.97 2.48 1.93
CA CYS A 96 12.85 2.98 3.29
C CYS A 96 14.13 2.67 4.09
N PHE A 97 14.49 1.41 4.22
CA PHE A 97 15.67 1.02 5.00
C PHE A 97 16.97 1.44 4.35
N GLN A 98 17.11 1.22 3.06
CA GLN A 98 18.34 1.58 2.32
C GLN A 98 18.65 3.08 2.38
N LYS A 99 17.61 3.93 2.39
CA LYS A 99 17.77 5.39 2.36
C LYS A 99 17.74 6.05 3.73
N SER A 100 17.38 5.34 4.79
CA SER A 100 17.52 5.85 6.15
C SER A 100 19.00 5.95 6.52
N LEU A 101 19.42 7.13 6.97
CA LEU A 101 20.83 7.39 7.31
C LEU A 101 21.11 7.25 8.81
N VAL A 102 20.09 7.51 9.63
CA VAL A 102 20.25 7.47 11.10
C VAL A 102 19.38 6.40 11.75
N GLY A 103 18.61 5.66 10.97
CA GLY A 103 17.78 4.55 11.45
C GLY A 103 16.55 4.98 12.23
N LYS A 104 16.16 6.24 12.18
CA LYS A 104 14.94 6.75 12.84
C LYS A 104 13.79 6.80 11.85
N ILE A 105 12.88 5.86 11.96
CA ILE A 105 11.79 5.64 10.99
C ILE A 105 10.45 5.92 11.63
N GLY A 106 9.66 6.79 11.02
CA GLY A 106 8.26 7.03 11.38
C GLY A 106 7.33 6.05 10.68
N LEU A 107 6.35 5.51 11.39
CA LEU A 107 5.28 4.68 10.87
C LEU A 107 3.95 5.42 11.03
N ALA A 108 3.32 5.79 9.92
CA ALA A 108 1.97 6.34 9.91
C ALA A 108 0.97 5.22 9.64
N TRP A 109 0.06 4.97 10.57
CA TRP A 109 -0.86 3.84 10.55
C TRP A 109 -2.30 4.25 10.85
N ASP A 110 -3.25 3.37 10.56
CA ASP A 110 -4.66 3.46 10.95
C ASP A 110 -5.02 2.37 11.96
N PHE A 111 -6.27 2.19 12.27
CA PHE A 111 -6.79 1.31 13.33
C PHE A 111 -6.39 -0.17 13.27
N ALA A 112 -5.61 -0.61 12.31
CA ALA A 112 -5.09 -1.97 12.30
C ALA A 112 -4.10 -2.17 13.46
N ASP A 113 -4.03 -3.39 13.99
CA ASP A 113 -3.17 -3.79 15.10
C ASP A 113 -1.72 -3.33 14.92
N ILE A 114 -1.35 -2.21 15.52
CA ILE A 114 0.02 -1.66 15.43
C ILE A 114 1.06 -2.68 15.91
N GLN A 115 0.70 -3.56 16.84
CA GLN A 115 1.59 -4.60 17.33
C GLN A 115 1.95 -5.59 16.23
N VAL A 116 0.97 -6.01 15.43
CA VAL A 116 1.19 -6.86 14.24
C VAL A 116 2.10 -6.16 13.25
N TRP A 117 1.85 -4.89 12.98
CA TRP A 117 2.69 -4.09 12.10
C TRP A 117 4.14 -3.99 12.59
N GLN A 118 4.34 -3.67 13.86
CA GLN A 118 5.67 -3.54 14.45
C GLN A 118 6.43 -4.85 14.34
N GLU A 119 5.83 -5.96 14.73
CA GLU A 119 6.46 -7.27 14.65
C GLU A 119 6.87 -7.63 13.22
N LEU A 120 5.97 -7.41 12.24
CA LEU A 120 6.24 -7.72 10.84
C LEU A 120 7.39 -6.87 10.28
N ILE A 121 7.39 -5.56 10.53
CA ILE A 121 8.42 -4.64 10.03
C ILE A 121 9.76 -4.88 10.74
N GLU A 122 9.75 -5.13 12.04
CA GLU A 122 10.98 -5.45 12.78
C GLU A 122 11.65 -6.73 12.25
N ASN A 123 10.86 -7.76 11.96
CA ASN A 123 11.39 -8.99 11.39
C ASN A 123 12.07 -8.77 10.03
N ILE A 124 11.49 -7.92 9.17
CA ILE A 124 12.12 -7.55 7.91
C ILE A 124 13.38 -6.71 8.16
N SER A 125 13.33 -5.77 9.10
CA SER A 125 14.46 -4.90 9.41
C SER A 125 15.67 -5.69 9.96
N LYS A 126 15.44 -6.72 10.77
CA LYS A 126 16.48 -7.62 11.29
C LYS A 126 17.18 -8.40 10.17
N SER A 127 16.45 -8.75 9.13
CA SER A 127 17.00 -9.46 7.96
C SER A 127 17.75 -8.52 6.99
N TYR A 128 17.59 -7.20 7.14
CA TYR A 128 18.19 -6.23 6.25
C TYR A 128 19.67 -6.00 6.58
N LYS A 129 20.53 -6.14 5.57
CA LYS A 129 21.97 -5.85 5.72
C LYS A 129 22.23 -4.35 5.51
N LEU A 130 22.77 -3.71 6.54
CA LEU A 130 23.17 -2.31 6.46
C LEU A 130 24.30 -2.11 5.43
N ASN A 131 24.20 -1.07 4.62
CA ASN A 131 25.24 -0.67 3.69
C ASN A 131 26.32 0.19 4.39
N ASP A 132 27.44 0.45 3.72
CA ASP A 132 28.57 1.18 4.31
C ASP A 132 28.22 2.62 4.71
N ASN A 133 27.26 3.25 4.06
CA ASN A 133 26.80 4.61 4.38
C ASN A 133 25.99 4.68 5.68
N GLN A 134 25.61 3.53 6.24
CA GLN A 134 24.78 3.40 7.44
C GLN A 134 25.58 3.02 8.69
N LYS A 135 26.88 3.31 8.71
CA LYS A 135 27.79 3.00 9.84
C LYS A 135 27.30 3.53 11.19
N ASN A 136 26.64 4.68 11.19
CA ASN A 136 26.11 5.28 12.42
C ASN A 136 24.92 4.49 13.03
N ILE A 137 24.20 3.70 12.24
CA ILE A 137 23.09 2.87 12.72
C ILE A 137 23.63 1.63 13.46
N LYS A 138 24.83 1.15 13.11
CA LYS A 138 25.49 -0.01 13.74
C LYS A 138 25.75 0.14 15.25
N LYS A 139 25.64 1.36 15.77
CA LYS A 139 25.79 1.64 17.22
C LYS A 139 24.59 1.21 18.06
N PHE A 140 23.46 0.92 17.43
CA PHE A 140 22.25 0.46 18.11
C PHE A 140 22.16 -1.06 18.04
N ASN A 141 21.66 -1.71 19.08
CA ASN A 141 21.42 -3.17 19.12
C ASN A 141 20.42 -3.63 18.03
N PHE A 142 19.58 -2.71 17.55
CA PHE A 142 18.69 -2.90 16.42
C PHE A 142 19.09 -1.93 15.31
N PRO A 143 19.03 -2.33 14.02
CA PRO A 143 19.44 -1.48 12.92
C PRO A 143 18.53 -0.25 12.75
N PHE A 144 17.29 -0.30 13.23
CA PHE A 144 16.31 0.78 13.09
C PHE A 144 15.50 1.00 14.37
N CYS A 145 15.16 2.28 14.63
CA CYS A 145 14.23 2.69 15.69
C CYS A 145 12.94 3.19 15.03
N PHE A 146 11.81 2.63 15.46
CA PHE A 146 10.50 2.97 14.91
C PHE A 146 9.72 3.91 15.83
N TRP A 147 9.15 4.96 15.24
CA TRP A 147 8.28 5.92 15.88
C TRP A 147 6.90 5.83 15.24
N THR A 148 5.90 5.45 16.00
CA THR A 148 4.57 5.15 15.50
C THR A 148 3.59 6.25 15.83
N LYS A 149 2.70 6.58 14.89
CA LYS A 149 1.58 7.47 15.13
C LYS A 149 0.35 7.00 14.36
N GLU A 150 -0.73 6.87 15.08
CA GLU A 150 -2.05 6.68 14.49
C GLU A 150 -2.52 7.97 13.80
N VAL A 151 -3.03 7.83 12.57
CA VAL A 151 -3.45 8.94 11.72
C VAL A 151 -4.89 8.74 11.17
N PRO A 152 -5.90 8.57 12.04
CA PRO A 152 -7.25 8.19 11.62
C PRO A 152 -7.89 9.23 10.70
N MET A 153 -7.56 10.51 10.89
CA MET A 153 -8.08 11.59 10.05
C MET A 153 -7.57 11.52 8.61
N TRP A 154 -6.38 10.94 8.38
CA TRP A 154 -5.90 10.72 7.02
C TRP A 154 -6.84 9.76 6.29
N LYS A 155 -7.19 8.66 6.96
CA LYS A 155 -8.11 7.66 6.42
C LYS A 155 -9.49 8.23 6.18
N TYR A 156 -10.04 8.95 7.17
CA TYR A 156 -11.33 9.60 7.05
C TYR A 156 -11.46 10.48 5.80
N TYR A 157 -10.49 11.36 5.57
CA TYR A 157 -10.52 12.24 4.38
C TYR A 157 -10.27 11.48 3.07
N LEU A 158 -9.59 10.36 3.10
CA LEU A 158 -9.42 9.50 1.92
C LEU A 158 -10.71 8.78 1.58
N THR A 159 -11.39 8.19 2.56
CA THR A 159 -12.67 7.49 2.35
C THR A 159 -13.78 8.42 1.87
N THR A 160 -13.81 9.65 2.36
CA THR A 160 -14.78 10.67 1.91
C THR A 160 -14.36 11.37 0.62
N LEU A 161 -13.26 10.95 -0.01
CA LEU A 161 -12.66 11.59 -1.20
C LEU A 161 -12.34 13.09 -1.02
N SER A 162 -12.19 13.52 0.23
CA SER A 162 -11.94 14.92 0.63
C SER A 162 -10.44 15.21 0.87
N TYR A 163 -9.54 14.33 0.46
CA TYR A 163 -8.10 14.42 0.76
C TYR A 163 -7.42 15.66 0.17
N SER A 164 -7.99 16.29 -0.85
CA SER A 164 -7.48 17.56 -1.39
C SER A 164 -7.99 18.79 -0.62
N HIS A 165 -8.93 18.61 0.31
CA HIS A 165 -9.51 19.70 1.08
C HIS A 165 -8.50 20.34 2.03
N PHE A 166 -8.68 21.63 2.31
CA PHE A 166 -7.80 22.38 3.24
C PHE A 166 -7.67 21.72 4.62
N MET A 167 -8.79 21.24 5.19
CA MET A 167 -8.79 20.58 6.50
C MET A 167 -8.02 19.27 6.51
N ALA A 168 -8.10 18.47 5.44
CA ALA A 168 -7.28 17.27 5.29
C ALA A 168 -5.79 17.60 5.34
N ASN A 169 -5.38 18.61 4.55
CA ASN A 169 -3.99 19.08 4.55
C ASN A 169 -3.53 19.60 5.91
N LYS A 170 -4.41 20.27 6.66
CA LYS A 170 -4.12 20.78 8.01
C LYS A 170 -3.95 19.63 9.00
N SER A 171 -4.83 18.63 8.96
CA SER A 171 -4.74 17.42 9.78
C SER A 171 -3.45 16.65 9.51
N VAL A 172 -3.11 16.41 8.24
CA VAL A 172 -1.84 15.76 7.87
C VAL A 172 -0.65 16.52 8.47
N LYS A 173 -0.58 17.84 8.31
CA LYS A 173 0.52 18.64 8.86
C LYS A 173 0.58 18.61 10.39
N PHE A 174 -0.57 18.51 11.06
CA PHE A 174 -0.63 18.39 12.52
C PHE A 174 0.03 17.08 12.98
N ASP A 175 -0.29 15.97 12.34
CA ASP A 175 0.31 14.68 12.66
C ASP A 175 1.80 14.60 12.30
N LEU A 176 2.19 15.24 11.20
CA LEU A 176 3.60 15.32 10.79
C LEU A 176 4.49 16.07 11.80
N ARG A 177 3.90 16.94 12.65
CA ARG A 177 4.64 17.60 13.73
C ARG A 177 5.24 16.58 14.69
N TYR A 178 4.48 15.57 15.09
CA TYR A 178 4.99 14.48 15.93
C TYR A 178 6.23 13.83 15.34
N PHE A 179 6.17 13.41 14.10
CA PHE A 179 7.30 12.77 13.42
C PHE A 179 8.51 13.69 13.29
N LYS A 180 8.27 14.97 13.05
CA LYS A 180 9.32 15.99 13.03
C LYS A 180 10.00 16.12 14.41
N ASP A 181 9.22 16.15 15.48
CA ASP A 181 9.73 16.30 16.84
C ASP A 181 10.49 15.04 17.32
N CYS A 182 10.16 13.87 16.76
CA CYS A 182 10.92 12.61 16.94
C CYS A 182 12.20 12.54 16.10
N TRP A 183 12.48 13.53 15.26
CA TRP A 183 13.68 13.56 14.40
C TRP A 183 13.82 12.35 13.49
N ILE A 184 12.70 11.83 12.97
CA ILE A 184 12.76 10.76 11.98
C ILE A 184 13.49 11.22 10.73
N ASP A 185 14.15 10.30 10.05
CA ASP A 185 14.77 10.58 8.74
C ASP A 185 14.02 9.95 7.57
N THR A 186 13.11 9.04 7.87
CA THR A 186 12.28 8.35 6.89
C THR A 186 10.88 8.14 7.46
N LEU A 187 9.84 8.38 6.65
CA LEU A 187 8.44 8.09 6.98
C LEU A 187 7.92 6.97 6.08
N ILE A 188 7.37 5.93 6.70
CA ILE A 188 6.71 4.81 6.02
C ILE A 188 5.20 4.96 6.21
N PRO A 189 4.45 5.15 5.13
CA PRO A 189 3.00 5.03 5.17
C PRO A 189 2.64 3.53 5.18
N LEU A 190 1.86 3.09 6.16
CA LEU A 190 1.44 1.69 6.29
C LEU A 190 0.19 1.36 5.46
N ASN A 191 -0.19 2.25 4.56
CA ASN A 191 -1.31 2.08 3.66
C ASN A 191 -1.00 2.78 2.34
N TYR A 192 -1.28 2.15 1.20
CA TYR A 192 -1.04 2.74 -0.12
C TYR A 192 -1.86 4.02 -0.36
N GLU A 193 -3.00 4.17 0.26
CA GLU A 193 -3.82 5.39 0.13
C GLU A 193 -3.08 6.64 0.62
N TYR A 194 -2.20 6.52 1.61
CA TYR A 194 -1.49 7.66 2.20
C TYR A 194 -0.53 8.34 1.23
N PHE A 195 -0.15 7.68 0.16
CA PHE A 195 0.61 8.30 -0.92
C PHE A 195 -0.16 9.44 -1.62
N ASN A 196 -1.50 9.49 -1.50
CA ASN A 196 -2.26 10.65 -1.98
C ASN A 196 -1.87 11.95 -1.26
N TYR A 197 -1.30 11.87 -0.06
CA TYR A 197 -0.77 13.01 0.68
C TYR A 197 0.71 13.31 0.40
N GLN A 198 1.36 12.58 -0.49
CA GLN A 198 2.81 12.71 -0.74
C GLN A 198 3.25 14.17 -0.98
N ARG A 199 2.43 14.98 -1.69
CA ARG A 199 2.72 16.38 -1.95
C ARG A 199 2.78 17.22 -0.67
N VAL A 200 1.84 17.01 0.25
CA VAL A 200 1.76 17.72 1.53
C VAL A 200 2.89 17.28 2.44
N ILE A 201 3.15 15.98 2.52
CA ILE A 201 4.20 15.37 3.34
C ILE A 201 5.58 15.83 2.86
N THR A 202 5.84 15.72 1.56
CA THR A 202 7.12 16.15 0.97
C THR A 202 7.35 17.64 1.20
N LYS A 203 6.34 18.49 1.00
CA LYS A 203 6.45 19.93 1.25
C LYS A 203 6.74 20.23 2.72
N TYR A 204 6.14 19.47 3.65
CA TYR A 204 6.35 19.64 5.08
C TYR A 204 7.79 19.31 5.51
N PHE A 205 8.36 18.23 4.96
CA PHE A 205 9.69 17.73 5.34
C PHE A 205 10.85 18.29 4.51
N ASN A 206 10.62 18.94 3.40
CA ASN A 206 11.66 19.45 2.49
C ASN A 206 12.74 20.30 3.17
N TYR A 207 12.40 21.04 4.24
CA TYR A 207 13.35 21.89 4.96
C TYR A 207 14.17 21.18 6.02
N LYS A 208 13.94 19.87 6.29
CA LYS A 208 14.48 19.20 7.48
C LYS A 208 15.23 17.90 7.22
N ARG A 209 15.66 17.64 5.98
CA ARG A 209 16.35 16.40 5.58
C ARG A 209 15.56 15.12 5.84
N GLN A 210 14.31 15.21 6.22
CA GLN A 210 13.41 14.08 6.38
C GLN A 210 12.95 13.61 5.00
N ARG A 211 12.93 12.31 4.80
CA ARG A 211 12.59 11.70 3.51
C ARG A 211 11.22 11.05 3.58
N PHE A 212 10.42 11.35 2.60
CA PHE A 212 9.20 10.62 2.31
C PHE A 212 9.28 10.11 0.88
N HIS A 213 9.08 8.82 0.72
CA HIS A 213 9.18 8.19 -0.58
C HIS A 213 7.89 8.37 -1.35
N LYS A 214 8.05 8.60 -2.65
CA LYS A 214 6.93 8.78 -3.55
C LYS A 214 6.39 7.44 -4.03
N LEU A 215 5.15 7.42 -4.50
CA LEU A 215 4.55 6.24 -5.12
C LEU A 215 5.30 5.81 -6.42
N GLU A 216 5.99 6.74 -7.07
CA GLU A 216 6.91 6.46 -8.18
C GLU A 216 8.03 5.47 -7.79
N ASP A 217 8.35 5.36 -6.51
CA ASP A 217 9.31 4.38 -6.02
C ASP A 217 8.73 2.96 -6.08
N ILE A 218 7.43 2.80 -5.83
CA ILE A 218 6.69 1.54 -6.02
C ILE A 218 6.62 1.18 -7.52
N GLU A 219 6.37 2.16 -8.38
CA GLU A 219 6.41 1.98 -9.84
C GLU A 219 7.76 1.42 -10.31
N LYS A 220 8.88 1.94 -9.77
CA LYS A 220 10.22 1.44 -10.09
C LYS A 220 10.44 0.00 -9.63
N ILE A 221 9.89 -0.37 -8.47
CA ILE A 221 9.94 -1.74 -7.98
C ILE A 221 9.15 -2.64 -8.92
N PHE A 222 7.95 -2.22 -9.32
CA PHE A 222 7.11 -2.99 -10.23
C PHE A 222 7.79 -3.19 -11.59
N ALA A 223 8.45 -2.17 -12.14
CA ALA A 223 9.25 -2.26 -13.35
C ALA A 223 10.44 -3.22 -13.18
N TRP A 224 11.10 -3.19 -12.02
CA TRP A 224 12.25 -4.04 -11.74
C TRP A 224 11.90 -5.53 -11.62
N LEU A 225 10.69 -5.85 -11.19
CA LEU A 225 10.19 -7.24 -11.17
C LEU A 225 10.11 -7.87 -12.57
N ASN A 226 10.41 -7.09 -13.60
CA ASN A 226 10.60 -7.51 -15.00
C ASN A 226 9.46 -8.39 -15.52
N LEU A 227 8.24 -8.02 -15.15
CA LEU A 227 7.04 -8.71 -15.54
C LEU A 227 6.85 -8.56 -17.04
N LYS A 228 6.62 -9.64 -17.76
CA LYS A 228 6.41 -9.62 -19.22
C LYS A 228 5.28 -8.67 -19.57
N GLU A 229 5.59 -7.63 -20.33
CA GLU A 229 4.59 -6.67 -20.81
C GLU A 229 3.73 -7.26 -21.93
N ASN A 230 2.43 -7.01 -21.84
CA ASN A 230 1.51 -7.25 -22.96
C ASN A 230 1.35 -5.95 -23.76
N LYS A 231 0.95 -6.07 -25.03
CA LYS A 231 0.71 -4.89 -25.89
C LYS A 231 -0.47 -4.03 -25.44
N ASP A 232 -1.46 -4.67 -24.80
CA ASP A 232 -2.66 -4.02 -24.28
C ASP A 232 -2.91 -4.47 -22.84
N TYR A 233 -3.47 -3.59 -22.00
CA TYR A 233 -3.90 -3.97 -20.66
C TYR A 233 -5.43 -4.10 -20.61
N PHE A 234 -5.87 -5.09 -19.84
CA PHE A 234 -7.28 -5.32 -19.52
C PHE A 234 -7.50 -5.14 -18.04
N VAL A 235 -8.64 -4.62 -17.66
CA VAL A 235 -9.06 -4.54 -16.27
C VAL A 235 -10.39 -5.22 -16.10
N THR A 236 -10.40 -6.28 -15.29
CA THR A 236 -11.63 -6.94 -14.87
C THR A 236 -11.84 -6.63 -13.40
N ILE A 237 -12.98 -6.06 -13.04
CA ILE A 237 -13.36 -5.76 -11.67
C ILE A 237 -14.40 -6.78 -11.21
N PHE A 238 -14.11 -7.46 -10.11
CA PHE A 238 -15.07 -8.29 -9.41
C PHE A 238 -15.56 -7.54 -8.17
N ALA A 239 -16.86 -7.49 -7.97
CA ALA A 239 -17.46 -6.88 -6.79
C ALA A 239 -18.55 -7.79 -6.22
N ASN A 240 -18.65 -7.85 -4.90
CA ASN A 240 -19.64 -8.66 -4.21
C ASN A 240 -20.90 -7.90 -3.74
N TRP A 241 -21.12 -6.67 -4.25
CA TRP A 241 -22.28 -5.84 -3.95
C TRP A 241 -22.75 -5.03 -5.17
N HIS A 242 -23.81 -4.24 -5.02
CA HIS A 242 -24.54 -3.55 -6.09
C HIS A 242 -23.71 -2.55 -6.94
N THR A 243 -24.08 -2.48 -8.23
CA THR A 243 -23.52 -1.64 -9.28
C THR A 243 -23.54 -0.14 -9.05
N GLU A 244 -24.51 0.36 -8.27
CA GLU A 244 -24.77 1.81 -8.16
C GLU A 244 -23.58 2.59 -7.57
N PHE A 245 -22.81 1.98 -6.69
CA PHE A 245 -21.67 2.64 -6.08
C PHE A 245 -20.53 2.86 -7.09
N LEU A 246 -20.26 1.89 -7.93
CA LEU A 246 -19.25 1.98 -8.98
C LEU A 246 -19.59 3.05 -10.02
N THR A 247 -20.87 3.16 -10.37
CA THR A 247 -21.34 4.15 -11.35
C THR A 247 -21.37 5.58 -10.78
N ARG A 248 -21.55 5.74 -9.47
CA ARG A 248 -21.51 7.03 -8.78
C ARG A 248 -20.12 7.63 -8.66
N ASP A 249 -19.07 6.82 -8.63
CA ASP A 249 -17.71 7.34 -8.61
C ASP A 249 -17.26 7.77 -10.01
N LYS A 250 -17.61 9.01 -10.38
CA LYS A 250 -17.24 9.61 -11.66
C LYS A 250 -15.72 9.66 -11.88
N LYS A 251 -14.91 9.69 -10.81
CA LYS A 251 -13.44 9.68 -10.94
C LYS A 251 -12.95 8.30 -11.31
N LEU A 252 -13.50 7.28 -10.69
CA LEU A 252 -13.24 5.89 -11.04
C LEU A 252 -13.61 5.61 -12.49
N MET A 253 -14.85 5.93 -12.87
CA MET A 253 -15.33 5.67 -14.22
C MET A 253 -14.48 6.39 -15.27
N ARG A 254 -14.10 7.66 -15.05
CA ARG A 254 -13.17 8.38 -15.94
C ARG A 254 -11.80 7.76 -15.99
N PHE A 255 -11.36 7.16 -14.92
CA PHE A 255 -10.07 6.52 -14.83
C PHE A 255 -10.07 5.18 -15.57
N LEU A 256 -11.10 4.36 -15.36
CA LEU A 256 -11.31 3.10 -16.07
C LEU A 256 -11.54 3.29 -17.58
N GLN A 257 -12.27 4.35 -17.95
CA GLN A 257 -12.53 4.69 -19.37
C GLN A 257 -11.28 5.14 -20.14
N LYS A 258 -10.21 5.52 -19.47
CA LYS A 258 -8.90 5.76 -20.10
C LYS A 258 -8.18 4.46 -20.49
N GLY A 259 -8.56 3.35 -19.88
CA GLY A 259 -8.13 2.02 -20.30
C GLY A 259 -8.89 1.58 -21.55
N LYS A 260 -8.20 0.94 -22.47
CA LYS A 260 -8.80 0.52 -23.76
C LYS A 260 -9.90 -0.51 -23.62
N GLN A 261 -9.89 -1.32 -22.56
CA GLN A 261 -10.94 -2.30 -22.28
C GLN A 261 -11.05 -2.54 -20.77
N PHE A 262 -12.25 -2.44 -20.21
CA PHE A 262 -12.54 -2.91 -18.87
C PHE A 262 -13.88 -3.65 -18.86
N GLU A 263 -13.95 -4.65 -18.02
CA GLU A 263 -15.16 -5.43 -17.74
C GLU A 263 -15.46 -5.38 -16.26
N VAL A 264 -16.73 -5.21 -15.89
CA VAL A 264 -17.18 -5.26 -14.50
C VAL A 264 -18.06 -6.47 -14.32
N ASN A 265 -17.56 -7.45 -13.60
CA ASN A 265 -18.29 -8.68 -13.29
C ASN A 265 -18.80 -8.64 -11.86
N PHE A 266 -20.11 -8.65 -11.69
CA PHE A 266 -20.76 -8.72 -10.39
C PHE A 266 -20.95 -10.18 -10.00
N GLN A 267 -20.47 -10.55 -8.83
CA GLN A 267 -20.80 -11.84 -8.23
C GLN A 267 -21.84 -11.61 -7.15
N THR A 268 -23.09 -11.84 -7.50
CA THR A 268 -24.11 -12.12 -6.48
C THR A 268 -23.90 -13.54 -5.98
N LYS A 269 -23.55 -13.67 -4.70
CA LYS A 269 -23.76 -14.94 -3.99
C LYS A 269 -25.20 -15.03 -3.58
#